data_287ec6aba4f68f2e9b3f02a599ea94b0
#
_entry.id   287ec6aba4f68f2e9b3f02a599ea94b0
#
_cell.length_a   1.000
_cell.length_b   1.000
_cell.length_c   1.000
_cell.angle_alpha   90.00
_cell.angle_beta   90.00
_cell.angle_gamma   90.00
#
_symmetry.space_group_name_H-M   'P 1'
#
loop_
_entity.id
_entity.type
_entity.pdbx_description
1 polymer ?
#
loop_
_entity_poly.entity_id
_entity_poly.type
_entity_poly.pdbx_seq_one_letter_code
_entity_poly.pdbx_strand_id
1 'polypeptide(L)'
;MAHPDTSASSASSAASSASSASSAAAAEDPRIATVLEFWLGAPVPTDASALTRQPLWFTKSDALDQEIRSRFGDWVRDARAGRLDGWAETAHGRLALVVLLDQFSRNAWRGQPESFAGDAQALALALAAQDNGHWDAVAPLARFFLALPLEHAEDPALQARSVALFQQLVAQATPETQPVLAGALDYAQQHQDVVARFGRFPHRNAVLGRASTEQEKTYLAQPGAGF
;
A
#
# COMPACT_ATOMS: atom_id res chain seq x y z
N MET A 1 -38.82 50.55 62.02
CA MET A 1 -40.16 50.35 61.47
C MET A 1 -40.02 49.70 60.11
N ALA A 2 -40.84 48.69 59.96
CA ALA A 2 -41.24 48.01 58.71
C ALA A 2 -40.27 47.04 58.04
N HIS A 3 -40.74 45.89 58.16
CA HIS A 3 -40.45 44.59 57.59
C HIS A 3 -40.69 44.51 56.05
N PRO A 4 -40.61 43.35 55.53
CA PRO A 4 -39.75 42.80 54.52
C PRO A 4 -40.55 42.42 53.26
N ASP A 5 -39.90 41.97 52.25
CA ASP A 5 -40.60 41.05 51.35
C ASP A 5 -39.66 40.03 50.71
N THR A 6 -40.02 38.82 50.91
CA THR A 6 -39.51 37.59 50.39
C THR A 6 -40.09 37.34 48.99
N SER A 7 -39.26 37.08 47.99
CA SER A 7 -39.74 36.37 46.82
C SER A 7 -38.75 35.33 46.45
N ALA A 8 -39.17 34.09 46.58
CA ALA A 8 -38.49 32.89 46.10
C ALA A 8 -38.49 32.84 44.58
N SER A 9 -37.33 32.68 44.00
CA SER A 9 -37.20 32.36 42.57
C SER A 9 -36.81 30.90 42.44
N SER A 10 -37.70 30.15 41.86
CA SER A 10 -37.60 28.75 41.51
C SER A 10 -36.53 28.53 40.45
N ALA A 11 -35.46 27.80 40.80
CA ALA A 11 -34.47 27.32 39.84
C ALA A 11 -35.05 26.14 39.06
N SER A 12 -35.27 26.35 37.78
CA SER A 12 -35.60 25.31 36.82
C SER A 12 -34.34 24.58 36.44
N SER A 13 -34.23 23.31 36.87
CA SER A 13 -33.18 22.39 36.49
C SER A 13 -33.45 21.90 35.08
N ALA A 14 -32.71 22.43 34.09
CA ALA A 14 -32.67 21.88 32.75
C ALA A 14 -31.66 20.73 32.73
N ALA A 15 -32.16 19.51 32.78
CA ALA A 15 -31.36 18.30 32.54
C ALA A 15 -30.94 18.28 31.06
N SER A 16 -29.67 18.56 30.83
CA SER A 16 -29.03 18.35 29.51
C SER A 16 -28.82 16.88 29.32
N SER A 17 -29.68 16.25 28.54
CA SER A 17 -29.49 14.88 28.06
C SER A 17 -28.37 14.88 27.01
N ALA A 18 -27.15 14.60 27.45
CA ALA A 18 -26.05 14.28 26.58
C ALA A 18 -26.36 12.95 25.87
N SER A 19 -26.79 13.03 24.62
CA SER A 19 -26.92 11.90 23.74
C SER A 19 -25.51 11.37 23.45
N SER A 20 -25.10 10.35 24.18
CA SER A 20 -23.93 9.52 23.82
C SER A 20 -24.26 8.72 22.56
N ALA A 21 -24.01 9.33 21.40
CA ALA A 21 -23.93 8.59 20.16
C ALA A 21 -22.72 7.66 20.26
N SER A 22 -22.96 6.43 20.71
CA SER A 22 -22.03 5.32 20.52
C SER A 22 -21.90 5.12 19.03
N SER A 23 -20.82 5.64 18.43
CA SER A 23 -20.38 5.25 17.10
C SER A 23 -20.02 3.77 17.18
N ALA A 24 -20.96 2.89 16.84
CA ALA A 24 -20.65 1.52 16.53
C ALA A 24 -19.65 1.58 15.37
N ALA A 25 -18.38 1.25 15.63
CA ALA A 25 -17.38 1.10 14.58
C ALA A 25 -17.99 0.15 13.55
N ALA A 26 -18.18 0.63 12.33
CA ALA A 26 -18.67 -0.21 11.25
C ALA A 26 -17.70 -1.38 11.13
N ALA A 27 -18.25 -2.60 11.10
CA ALA A 27 -17.41 -3.79 10.97
C ALA A 27 -16.54 -3.66 9.72
N GLU A 28 -15.24 -3.93 9.86
CA GLU A 28 -14.28 -3.84 8.75
C GLU A 28 -14.70 -4.80 7.63
N ASP A 29 -14.55 -4.38 6.38
CA ASP A 29 -14.92 -5.20 5.23
C ASP A 29 -14.12 -6.52 5.23
N PRO A 30 -14.79 -7.70 5.26
CA PRO A 30 -14.09 -9.00 5.38
C PRO A 30 -13.15 -9.29 4.19
N ARG A 31 -13.32 -8.60 3.07
CA ARG A 31 -12.43 -8.71 1.92
C ARG A 31 -11.01 -8.24 2.24
N ILE A 32 -10.85 -7.28 3.17
CA ILE A 32 -9.54 -6.81 3.65
C ILE A 32 -8.74 -7.99 4.22
N ALA A 33 -9.35 -8.72 5.16
CA ALA A 33 -8.75 -9.91 5.77
C ALA A 33 -8.37 -10.95 4.70
N THR A 34 -9.24 -11.19 3.71
CA THR A 34 -9.00 -12.17 2.63
C THR A 34 -7.79 -11.77 1.77
N VAL A 35 -7.62 -10.49 1.42
CA VAL A 35 -6.46 -10.00 0.66
C VAL A 35 -5.18 -10.18 1.46
N LEU A 36 -5.18 -9.76 2.73
CA LEU A 36 -3.99 -9.81 3.58
C LEU A 36 -3.59 -11.25 3.92
N GLU A 37 -4.54 -12.12 4.22
CA GLU A 37 -4.28 -13.55 4.45
C GLU A 37 -3.67 -14.22 3.22
N PHE A 38 -4.21 -13.94 2.03
CA PHE A 38 -3.67 -14.47 0.79
C PHE A 38 -2.24 -14.02 0.54
N TRP A 39 -1.96 -12.72 0.69
CA TRP A 39 -0.67 -12.12 0.31
C TRP A 39 0.37 -12.13 1.43
N LEU A 40 -0.06 -12.02 2.70
CA LEU A 40 0.79 -11.85 3.89
C LEU A 40 0.59 -12.95 4.95
N GLY A 41 -0.24 -13.96 4.66
CA GLY A 41 -0.36 -15.17 5.46
C GLY A 41 -1.28 -15.06 6.68
N ALA A 42 -1.85 -13.88 6.98
CA ALA A 42 -2.81 -13.69 8.07
C ALA A 42 -3.71 -12.47 7.81
N PRO A 43 -4.94 -12.45 8.37
CA PRO A 43 -5.84 -11.29 8.32
C PRO A 43 -5.23 -10.04 8.94
N VAL A 44 -4.47 -10.20 10.02
CA VAL A 44 -3.63 -9.18 10.66
C VAL A 44 -2.18 -9.66 10.52
N PRO A 45 -1.43 -9.20 9.51
CA PRO A 45 -0.11 -9.72 9.21
C PRO A 45 0.91 -9.44 10.31
N THR A 46 1.74 -10.44 10.57
CA THR A 46 2.98 -10.33 11.34
C THR A 46 4.17 -10.63 10.43
N ASP A 47 5.38 -10.32 10.85
CA ASP A 47 6.58 -10.68 10.09
C ASP A 47 6.65 -12.20 9.86
N ALA A 48 6.32 -13.00 10.87
CA ALA A 48 6.31 -14.47 10.78
C ALA A 48 5.29 -14.97 9.75
N SER A 49 4.06 -14.43 9.73
CA SER A 49 3.05 -14.81 8.74
C SER A 49 3.46 -14.39 7.33
N ALA A 50 4.00 -13.19 7.17
CA ALA A 50 4.43 -12.63 5.89
C ALA A 50 5.59 -13.46 5.30
N LEU A 51 6.56 -13.88 6.08
CA LEU A 51 7.66 -14.75 5.64
C LEU A 51 7.17 -16.07 5.03
N THR A 52 6.03 -16.62 5.46
CA THR A 52 5.45 -17.83 4.85
C THR A 52 5.01 -17.62 3.41
N ARG A 53 4.78 -16.37 3.00
CA ARG A 53 4.32 -15.99 1.66
C ARG A 53 5.42 -15.45 0.75
N GLN A 54 6.63 -15.25 1.26
CA GLN A 54 7.78 -14.75 0.49
C GLN A 54 7.96 -15.44 -0.87
N PRO A 55 7.83 -16.77 -1.01
CA PRO A 55 7.96 -17.42 -2.32
C PRO A 55 6.96 -16.94 -3.38
N LEU A 56 5.80 -16.40 -2.98
CA LEU A 56 4.80 -15.87 -3.92
C LEU A 56 5.23 -14.54 -4.54
N TRP A 57 6.00 -13.72 -3.81
CA TRP A 57 6.26 -12.34 -4.19
C TRP A 57 7.30 -12.20 -5.30
N PHE A 58 8.27 -13.12 -5.34
CA PHE A 58 9.46 -13.01 -6.20
C PHE A 58 9.51 -14.10 -7.28
N THR A 59 8.51 -14.97 -7.36
CA THR A 59 8.46 -16.04 -8.36
C THR A 59 7.40 -15.72 -9.40
N LYS A 60 7.83 -15.54 -10.65
CA LYS A 60 6.89 -15.44 -11.77
C LYS A 60 6.17 -16.78 -11.94
N SER A 61 4.83 -16.77 -11.86
CA SER A 61 4.00 -17.96 -11.96
C SER A 61 2.70 -17.64 -12.68
N ASP A 62 2.49 -18.23 -13.87
CA ASP A 62 1.25 -18.05 -14.62
C ASP A 62 0.04 -18.61 -13.85
N ALA A 63 0.24 -19.65 -13.03
CA ALA A 63 -0.80 -20.20 -12.18
C ALA A 63 -1.21 -19.21 -11.07
N LEU A 64 -0.25 -18.55 -10.42
CA LEU A 64 -0.51 -17.50 -9.44
C LEU A 64 -1.19 -16.29 -10.09
N ASP A 65 -0.72 -15.87 -11.26
CA ASP A 65 -1.31 -14.74 -12.00
C ASP A 65 -2.77 -15.04 -12.37
N GLN A 66 -3.08 -16.28 -12.77
CA GLN A 66 -4.45 -16.70 -13.05
C GLN A 66 -5.30 -16.79 -11.78
N GLU A 67 -4.76 -17.30 -10.67
CA GLU A 67 -5.46 -17.35 -9.39
C GLU A 67 -5.80 -15.94 -8.90
N ILE A 68 -4.85 -15.01 -8.92
CA ILE A 68 -5.07 -13.62 -8.53
C ILE A 68 -6.14 -12.98 -9.43
N ARG A 69 -6.04 -13.17 -10.75
CA ARG A 69 -7.03 -12.63 -11.68
C ARG A 69 -8.45 -13.16 -11.40
N SER A 70 -8.57 -14.44 -11.15
CA SER A 70 -9.89 -15.08 -10.93
C SER A 70 -10.52 -14.72 -9.59
N ARG A 71 -9.71 -14.63 -8.52
CA ARG A 71 -10.20 -14.37 -7.16
C ARG A 71 -10.38 -12.90 -6.85
N PHE A 72 -9.45 -12.05 -7.33
CA PHE A 72 -9.33 -10.66 -6.91
C PHE A 72 -9.49 -9.66 -8.05
N GLY A 73 -9.61 -10.09 -9.30
CA GLY A 73 -9.68 -9.18 -10.44
C GLY A 73 -10.84 -8.19 -10.37
N ASP A 74 -12.02 -8.59 -9.85
CA ASP A 74 -13.14 -7.69 -9.62
C ASP A 74 -12.83 -6.66 -8.53
N TRP A 75 -12.18 -7.08 -7.44
CA TRP A 75 -11.81 -6.17 -6.35
C TRP A 75 -10.74 -5.16 -6.78
N VAL A 76 -9.81 -5.56 -7.65
CA VAL A 76 -8.86 -4.62 -8.25
C VAL A 76 -9.58 -3.57 -9.11
N ARG A 77 -10.57 -4.00 -9.90
CA ARG A 77 -11.42 -3.06 -10.69
C ARG A 77 -12.23 -2.13 -9.78
N ASP A 78 -12.76 -2.66 -8.68
CA ASP A 78 -13.48 -1.88 -7.66
C ASP A 78 -12.57 -0.85 -6.98
N ALA A 79 -11.34 -1.25 -6.59
CA ALA A 79 -10.35 -0.37 -6.01
C ALA A 79 -9.97 0.77 -6.97
N ARG A 80 -9.67 0.45 -8.24
CA ARG A 80 -9.37 1.46 -9.28
C ARG A 80 -10.51 2.44 -9.53
N ALA A 81 -11.74 1.98 -9.37
CA ALA A 81 -12.94 2.81 -9.53
C ALA A 81 -13.31 3.60 -8.25
N GLY A 82 -12.51 3.54 -7.18
CA GLY A 82 -12.75 4.22 -5.91
C GLY A 82 -13.86 3.58 -5.05
N ARG A 83 -14.41 2.43 -5.46
CA ARG A 83 -15.51 1.78 -4.71
C ARG A 83 -15.06 1.15 -3.38
N LEU A 84 -13.76 1.04 -3.17
CA LEU A 84 -13.17 0.51 -1.94
C LEU A 84 -12.41 1.58 -1.13
N ASP A 85 -12.55 2.86 -1.44
CA ASP A 85 -11.79 3.94 -0.80
C ASP A 85 -11.97 3.99 0.72
N GLY A 86 -13.14 3.57 1.24
CA GLY A 86 -13.39 3.45 2.68
C GLY A 86 -12.42 2.50 3.41
N TRP A 87 -11.78 1.56 2.71
CA TRP A 87 -10.77 0.70 3.33
C TRP A 87 -9.56 1.50 3.83
N ALA A 88 -9.26 2.64 3.19
CA ALA A 88 -8.15 3.49 3.59
C ALA A 88 -8.30 4.15 4.97
N GLU A 89 -9.46 4.02 5.63
CA GLU A 89 -9.70 4.53 6.98
C GLU A 89 -8.93 3.74 8.05
N THR A 90 -8.56 2.48 7.77
CA THR A 90 -7.73 1.65 8.67
C THR A 90 -6.36 1.35 8.05
N ALA A 91 -5.37 1.06 8.90
CA ALA A 91 -4.02 0.73 8.44
C ALA A 91 -4.00 -0.56 7.62
N HIS A 92 -4.72 -1.59 8.05
CA HIS A 92 -4.81 -2.87 7.34
C HIS A 92 -5.64 -2.75 6.04
N GLY A 93 -6.73 -2.00 6.06
CA GLY A 93 -7.51 -1.73 4.85
C GLY A 93 -6.70 -0.94 3.80
N ARG A 94 -5.93 0.05 4.23
CA ARG A 94 -5.01 0.78 3.34
C ARG A 94 -3.94 -0.12 2.75
N LEU A 95 -3.33 -0.99 3.56
CA LEU A 95 -2.37 -1.99 3.09
C LEU A 95 -3.02 -2.94 2.06
N ALA A 96 -4.22 -3.42 2.32
CA ALA A 96 -4.95 -4.28 1.38
C ALA A 96 -5.26 -3.56 0.05
N LEU A 97 -5.62 -2.27 0.09
CA LEU A 97 -5.80 -1.46 -1.13
C LEU A 97 -4.50 -1.34 -1.92
N VAL A 98 -3.38 -1.06 -1.26
CA VAL A 98 -2.07 -1.00 -1.93
C VAL A 98 -1.72 -2.34 -2.56
N VAL A 99 -1.93 -3.46 -1.87
CA VAL A 99 -1.71 -4.81 -2.43
C VAL A 99 -2.58 -5.04 -3.68
N LEU A 100 -3.87 -4.67 -3.65
CA LEU A 100 -4.75 -4.78 -4.82
C LEU A 100 -4.27 -3.92 -6.00
N LEU A 101 -3.99 -2.64 -5.75
CA LEU A 101 -3.70 -1.65 -6.79
C LEU A 101 -2.30 -1.82 -7.38
N ASP A 102 -1.32 -2.20 -6.58
CA ASP A 102 0.07 -2.34 -7.01
C ASP A 102 0.42 -3.79 -7.34
N GLN A 103 0.30 -4.73 -6.40
CA GLN A 103 0.77 -6.10 -6.58
C GLN A 103 -0.18 -6.94 -7.44
N PHE A 104 -1.47 -7.00 -7.06
CA PHE A 104 -2.43 -7.83 -7.79
C PHE A 104 -2.71 -7.29 -9.20
N SER A 105 -2.59 -5.97 -9.41
CA SER A 105 -2.63 -5.39 -10.75
C SER A 105 -1.52 -5.94 -11.63
N ARG A 106 -0.28 -5.99 -11.13
CA ARG A 106 0.88 -6.50 -11.87
C ARG A 106 0.73 -7.98 -12.21
N ASN A 107 0.25 -8.79 -11.29
CA ASN A 107 0.02 -10.21 -11.53
C ASN A 107 -1.16 -10.43 -12.50
N ALA A 108 -2.33 -9.88 -12.22
CA ALA A 108 -3.56 -10.16 -12.96
C ALA A 108 -3.50 -9.69 -14.43
N TRP A 109 -2.75 -8.62 -14.74
CA TRP A 109 -2.64 -8.04 -16.09
C TRP A 109 -1.20 -7.94 -16.57
N ARG A 110 -0.35 -8.91 -16.20
CA ARG A 110 1.05 -8.94 -16.62
C ARG A 110 1.18 -8.79 -18.14
N GLY A 111 2.05 -7.85 -18.57
CA GLY A 111 2.27 -7.55 -19.98
C GLY A 111 1.17 -6.70 -20.65
N GLN A 112 0.23 -6.15 -19.89
CA GLN A 112 -0.84 -5.27 -20.36
C GLN A 112 -0.74 -3.92 -19.67
N PRO A 113 -1.22 -2.81 -20.29
CA PRO A 113 -1.22 -1.48 -19.66
C PRO A 113 -1.95 -1.44 -18.32
N GLU A 114 -2.96 -2.28 -18.17
CA GLU A 114 -3.76 -2.43 -16.95
C GLU A 114 -2.90 -2.81 -15.73
N SER A 115 -1.74 -3.43 -15.92
CA SER A 115 -0.82 -3.77 -14.82
C SER A 115 -0.32 -2.54 -14.05
N PHE A 116 -0.34 -1.36 -14.68
CA PHE A 116 0.12 -0.08 -14.11
C PHE A 116 -1.03 0.90 -13.81
N ALA A 117 -2.28 0.52 -14.11
CA ALA A 117 -3.41 1.44 -14.02
C ALA A 117 -3.76 1.86 -12.58
N GLY A 118 -3.28 1.15 -11.57
CA GLY A 118 -3.46 1.46 -10.14
C GLY A 118 -2.32 2.26 -9.51
N ASP A 119 -1.19 2.47 -10.22
CA ASP A 119 0.05 3.00 -9.63
C ASP A 119 -0.13 4.35 -8.93
N ALA A 120 -0.84 5.30 -9.55
CA ALA A 120 -1.06 6.62 -8.96
C ALA A 120 -1.90 6.58 -7.67
N GLN A 121 -2.92 5.71 -7.62
CA GLN A 121 -3.75 5.53 -6.43
C GLN A 121 -2.97 4.81 -5.32
N ALA A 122 -2.21 3.76 -5.66
CA ALA A 122 -1.35 3.05 -4.72
C ALA A 122 -0.30 3.99 -4.11
N LEU A 123 0.32 4.85 -4.92
CA LEU A 123 1.27 5.85 -4.46
C LEU A 123 0.63 6.86 -3.49
N ALA A 124 -0.53 7.39 -3.81
CA ALA A 124 -1.24 8.31 -2.92
C ALA A 124 -1.58 7.67 -1.57
N LEU A 125 -2.02 6.41 -1.56
CA LEU A 125 -2.28 5.63 -0.35
C LEU A 125 -1.02 5.38 0.48
N ALA A 126 0.10 5.06 -0.19
CA ALA A 126 1.39 4.83 0.44
C ALA A 126 1.96 6.09 1.11
N LEU A 127 1.86 7.24 0.44
CA LEU A 127 2.27 8.53 1.00
C LEU A 127 1.41 8.90 2.21
N ALA A 128 0.08 8.79 2.08
CA ALA A 128 -0.83 9.08 3.17
C ALA A 128 -0.64 8.13 4.39
N ALA A 129 -0.18 6.88 4.18
CA ALA A 129 0.12 5.98 5.29
C ALA A 129 1.23 6.50 6.20
N GLN A 130 2.21 7.22 5.65
CA GLN A 130 3.31 7.80 6.41
C GLN A 130 2.85 9.04 7.19
N ASP A 131 1.92 9.83 6.62
CA ASP A 131 1.46 11.08 7.21
C ASP A 131 0.43 10.86 8.34
N ASN A 132 -0.33 9.76 8.33
CA ASN A 132 -1.41 9.50 9.28
C ASN A 132 -1.13 8.37 10.30
N GLY A 133 0.11 7.89 10.37
CA GLY A 133 0.52 6.86 11.34
C GLY A 133 0.16 5.42 10.94
N HIS A 134 -0.47 5.18 9.79
CA HIS A 134 -0.79 3.83 9.33
C HIS A 134 0.46 3.01 8.98
N TRP A 135 1.55 3.69 8.59
CA TRP A 135 2.85 3.07 8.40
C TRP A 135 3.31 2.30 9.64
N ASP A 136 3.25 2.94 10.82
CA ASP A 136 3.72 2.33 12.07
C ASP A 136 2.74 1.34 12.68
N ALA A 137 1.48 1.36 12.25
CA ALA A 137 0.44 0.46 12.72
C ALA A 137 0.48 -0.95 12.08
N VAL A 138 1.32 -1.17 11.06
CA VAL A 138 1.49 -2.47 10.41
C VAL A 138 2.88 -3.05 10.70
N ALA A 139 3.00 -4.39 10.62
CA ALA A 139 4.26 -5.09 10.86
C ALA A 139 5.38 -4.63 9.90
N PRO A 140 6.66 -4.60 10.34
CA PRO A 140 7.78 -4.15 9.52
C PRO A 140 7.84 -4.77 8.12
N LEU A 141 7.66 -6.10 8.00
CA LEU A 141 7.68 -6.76 6.70
C LEU A 141 6.44 -6.43 5.84
N ALA A 142 5.31 -6.07 6.44
CA ALA A 142 4.14 -5.58 5.71
C ALA A 142 4.35 -4.15 5.17
N ARG A 143 5.18 -3.31 5.85
CA ARG A 143 5.58 -1.98 5.37
C ARG A 143 6.32 -2.01 4.05
N PHE A 144 7.00 -3.12 3.74
CA PHE A 144 7.61 -3.36 2.44
C PHE A 144 6.61 -3.05 1.31
N PHE A 145 5.38 -3.57 1.40
CA PHE A 145 4.36 -3.33 0.37
C PHE A 145 3.84 -1.90 0.34
N LEU A 146 3.86 -1.18 1.47
CA LEU A 146 3.57 0.25 1.49
C LEU A 146 4.71 1.11 0.90
N ALA A 147 5.94 0.59 0.82
CA ALA A 147 7.07 1.29 0.21
C ALA A 147 7.13 1.09 -1.31
N LEU A 148 6.66 -0.05 -1.84
CA LEU A 148 6.75 -0.41 -3.25
C LEU A 148 6.13 0.62 -4.21
N PRO A 149 4.99 1.28 -3.95
CA PRO A 149 4.46 2.29 -4.85
C PRO A 149 5.41 3.47 -5.09
N LEU A 150 6.28 3.81 -4.12
CA LEU A 150 7.30 4.82 -4.31
C LEU A 150 8.43 4.31 -5.22
N GLU A 151 8.84 3.04 -5.05
CA GLU A 151 9.83 2.35 -5.88
C GLU A 151 9.34 2.24 -7.33
N HIS A 152 8.05 2.05 -7.52
CA HIS A 152 7.43 1.92 -8.84
C HIS A 152 7.18 3.28 -9.55
N ALA A 153 7.40 4.41 -8.88
CA ALA A 153 7.19 5.73 -9.45
C ALA A 153 8.34 6.14 -10.39
N GLU A 154 8.01 6.71 -11.54
CA GLU A 154 8.97 7.29 -12.49
C GLU A 154 9.32 8.74 -12.06
N ASP A 155 9.76 8.92 -10.82
CA ASP A 155 10.11 10.21 -10.20
C ASP A 155 11.37 10.07 -9.32
N PRO A 156 12.47 10.82 -9.60
CA PRO A 156 13.72 10.69 -8.85
C PRO A 156 13.60 10.99 -7.35
N ALA A 157 12.71 11.91 -6.94
CA ALA A 157 12.54 12.24 -5.53
C ALA A 157 11.80 11.12 -4.79
N LEU A 158 10.80 10.49 -5.42
CA LEU A 158 10.11 9.33 -4.87
C LEU A 158 11.02 8.10 -4.81
N GLN A 159 11.89 7.91 -5.81
CA GLN A 159 12.91 6.86 -5.78
C GLN A 159 13.87 7.03 -4.60
N ALA A 160 14.39 8.24 -4.37
CA ALA A 160 15.25 8.52 -3.22
C ALA A 160 14.52 8.28 -1.89
N ARG A 161 13.23 8.64 -1.79
CA ARG A 161 12.40 8.38 -0.61
C ARG A 161 12.17 6.89 -0.40
N SER A 162 11.94 6.12 -1.47
CA SER A 162 11.81 4.66 -1.42
C SER A 162 13.07 4.02 -0.84
N VAL A 163 14.24 4.34 -1.38
CA VAL A 163 15.53 3.83 -0.87
C VAL A 163 15.70 4.15 0.61
N ALA A 164 15.38 5.38 1.05
CA ALA A 164 15.45 5.77 2.46
C ALA A 164 14.51 4.96 3.36
N LEU A 165 13.28 4.64 2.89
CA LEU A 165 12.35 3.79 3.62
C LEU A 165 12.88 2.34 3.74
N PHE A 166 13.41 1.76 2.67
CA PHE A 166 14.00 0.43 2.73
C PHE A 166 15.25 0.37 3.62
N GLN A 167 16.09 1.42 3.64
CA GLN A 167 17.20 1.53 4.59
C GLN A 167 16.71 1.52 6.04
N GLN A 168 15.62 2.21 6.35
CA GLN A 168 15.01 2.20 7.69
C GLN A 168 14.47 0.81 8.04
N LEU A 169 13.82 0.12 7.10
CA LEU A 169 13.31 -1.23 7.32
C LEU A 169 14.45 -2.22 7.58
N VAL A 170 15.54 -2.13 6.82
CA VAL A 170 16.75 -2.96 7.05
C VAL A 170 17.37 -2.70 8.42
N ALA A 171 17.43 -1.43 8.85
CA ALA A 171 17.96 -1.06 10.17
C ALA A 171 17.10 -1.59 11.34
N GLN A 172 15.83 -1.86 11.12
CA GLN A 172 14.87 -2.40 12.10
C GLN A 172 14.64 -3.91 11.95
N ALA A 173 15.28 -4.55 10.97
CA ALA A 173 15.06 -5.95 10.64
C ALA A 173 15.52 -6.90 11.75
N THR A 174 14.75 -7.98 11.96
CA THR A 174 15.20 -9.13 12.75
C THR A 174 16.12 -10.04 11.91
N PRO A 175 16.86 -10.97 12.51
CA PRO A 175 17.65 -11.93 11.74
C PRO A 175 16.83 -12.69 10.67
N GLU A 176 15.54 -12.95 10.94
CA GLU A 176 14.66 -13.68 10.03
C GLU A 176 14.20 -12.83 8.86
N THR A 177 13.94 -11.54 9.06
CA THR A 177 13.44 -10.62 8.01
C THR A 177 14.56 -9.93 7.24
N GLN A 178 15.75 -9.86 7.82
CA GLN A 178 16.90 -9.15 7.29
C GLN A 178 17.28 -9.57 5.85
N PRO A 179 17.32 -10.86 5.48
CA PRO A 179 17.65 -11.24 4.08
C PRO A 179 16.64 -10.71 3.06
N VAL A 180 15.35 -10.72 3.40
CA VAL A 180 14.28 -10.23 2.52
C VAL A 180 14.37 -8.71 2.36
N LEU A 181 14.51 -7.98 3.47
CA LEU A 181 14.55 -6.52 3.46
C LEU A 181 15.85 -5.98 2.85
N ALA A 182 16.99 -6.68 3.05
CA ALA A 182 18.24 -6.34 2.37
C ALA A 182 18.14 -6.52 0.85
N GLY A 183 17.52 -7.62 0.38
CA GLY A 183 17.23 -7.82 -1.04
C GLY A 183 16.30 -6.75 -1.60
N ALA A 184 15.27 -6.34 -0.85
CA ALA A 184 14.37 -5.26 -1.23
C ALA A 184 15.09 -3.91 -1.37
N LEU A 185 16.01 -3.60 -0.45
CA LEU A 185 16.83 -2.39 -0.56
C LEU A 185 17.70 -2.39 -1.82
N ASP A 186 18.32 -3.53 -2.15
CA ASP A 186 19.12 -3.67 -3.38
C ASP A 186 18.25 -3.43 -4.64
N TYR A 187 17.04 -3.99 -4.68
CA TYR A 187 16.08 -3.72 -5.76
C TYR A 187 15.66 -2.25 -5.83
N ALA A 188 15.38 -1.61 -4.70
CA ALA A 188 15.04 -0.18 -4.65
C ALA A 188 16.18 0.69 -5.22
N GLN A 189 17.44 0.35 -4.92
CA GLN A 189 18.62 1.04 -5.48
C GLN A 189 18.71 0.85 -6.99
N GLN A 190 18.47 -0.37 -7.50
CA GLN A 190 18.44 -0.65 -8.93
C GLN A 190 17.33 0.14 -9.65
N HIS A 191 16.14 0.24 -9.07
CA HIS A 191 15.05 1.07 -9.59
C HIS A 191 15.46 2.55 -9.65
N GLN A 192 16.04 3.06 -8.56
CA GLN A 192 16.56 4.42 -8.51
C GLN A 192 17.58 4.71 -9.61
N ASP A 193 18.55 3.80 -9.84
CA ASP A 193 19.56 3.96 -10.88
C ASP A 193 18.94 4.04 -12.28
N VAL A 194 17.92 3.20 -12.55
CA VAL A 194 17.22 3.21 -13.84
C VAL A 194 16.46 4.53 -14.04
N VAL A 195 15.74 5.01 -13.02
CA VAL A 195 15.01 6.28 -13.11
C VAL A 195 15.97 7.47 -13.17
N ALA A 196 17.09 7.45 -12.43
CA ALA A 196 18.11 8.49 -12.51
C ALA A 196 18.72 8.57 -13.92
N ARG A 197 18.90 7.42 -14.59
CA ARG A 197 19.51 7.35 -15.93
C ARG A 197 18.55 7.73 -17.05
N PHE A 198 17.29 7.27 -16.99
CA PHE A 198 16.35 7.38 -18.10
C PHE A 198 15.15 8.29 -17.81
N GLY A 199 14.95 8.72 -16.57
CA GLY A 199 13.76 9.45 -16.13
C GLY A 199 12.49 8.60 -16.06
N ARG A 200 12.59 7.31 -16.41
CA ARG A 200 11.47 6.36 -16.49
C ARG A 200 11.97 4.92 -16.50
N PHE A 201 11.04 3.98 -16.47
CA PHE A 201 11.34 2.55 -16.61
C PHE A 201 11.22 2.11 -18.09
N PRO A 202 12.33 1.88 -18.80
CA PRO A 202 12.31 1.52 -20.23
C PRO A 202 11.54 0.24 -20.54
N HIS A 203 11.54 -0.74 -19.62
CA HIS A 203 10.83 -2.01 -19.80
C HIS A 203 9.30 -1.84 -19.91
N ARG A 204 8.75 -0.73 -19.42
CA ARG A 204 7.31 -0.40 -19.55
C ARG A 204 6.96 0.22 -20.92
N ASN A 205 7.97 0.65 -21.69
CA ASN A 205 7.72 1.43 -22.90
C ASN A 205 6.83 0.69 -23.91
N ALA A 206 7.15 -0.56 -24.22
CA ALA A 206 6.38 -1.35 -25.17
C ALA A 206 4.91 -1.53 -24.73
N VAL A 207 4.71 -1.86 -23.46
CA VAL A 207 3.37 -2.09 -22.89
C VAL A 207 2.55 -0.80 -22.85
N LEU A 208 3.21 0.34 -22.58
CA LEU A 208 2.54 1.66 -22.49
C LEU A 208 2.52 2.42 -23.82
N GLY A 209 2.94 1.80 -24.93
CA GLY A 209 2.96 2.42 -26.24
C GLY A 209 3.96 3.59 -26.36
N ARG A 210 5.01 3.62 -25.53
CA ARG A 210 6.05 4.65 -25.54
C ARG A 210 7.21 4.22 -26.44
N ALA A 211 7.71 5.13 -27.28
CA ALA A 211 8.91 4.87 -28.08
C ALA A 211 10.15 4.80 -27.17
N SER A 212 11.01 3.78 -27.41
CA SER A 212 12.31 3.67 -26.73
C SER A 212 13.39 4.42 -27.48
N THR A 213 14.25 5.13 -26.75
CA THR A 213 15.49 5.72 -27.29
C THR A 213 16.53 4.63 -27.60
N GLU A 214 17.58 4.95 -28.36
CA GLU A 214 18.67 3.99 -28.63
C GLU A 214 19.42 3.56 -27.37
N GLN A 215 19.55 4.45 -26.38
CA GLN A 215 20.15 4.12 -25.10
C GLN A 215 19.28 3.14 -24.29
N GLU A 216 17.96 3.34 -24.30
CA GLU A 216 17.02 2.43 -23.65
C GLU A 216 16.98 1.06 -24.33
N LYS A 217 17.05 1.01 -25.68
CA LYS A 217 17.16 -0.26 -26.43
C LYS A 217 18.44 -1.02 -26.07
N THR A 218 19.56 -0.30 -25.99
CA THR A 218 20.84 -0.87 -25.56
C THR A 218 20.78 -1.43 -24.15
N TYR A 219 20.11 -0.71 -23.22
CA TYR A 219 19.89 -1.18 -21.86
C TYR A 219 19.00 -2.43 -21.84
N LEU A 220 17.86 -2.40 -22.55
CA LEU A 220 16.90 -3.52 -22.58
C LEU A 220 17.46 -4.80 -23.23
N ALA A 221 18.52 -4.69 -24.02
CA ALA A 221 19.21 -5.85 -24.62
C ALA A 221 20.17 -6.55 -23.64
N GLN A 222 20.42 -5.98 -22.45
CA GLN A 222 21.31 -6.57 -21.46
C GLN A 222 20.57 -7.65 -20.64
N PRO A 223 21.26 -8.76 -20.28
CA PRO A 223 20.69 -9.75 -19.36
C PRO A 223 20.27 -9.09 -18.03
N GLY A 224 19.06 -9.38 -17.56
CA GLY A 224 18.53 -8.81 -16.32
C GLY A 224 18.03 -7.36 -16.42
N ALA A 225 17.94 -6.79 -17.61
CA ALA A 225 17.32 -5.49 -17.80
C ALA A 225 15.80 -5.57 -17.64
N GLY A 226 15.26 -4.71 -16.78
CA GLY A 226 13.85 -4.72 -16.37
C GLY A 226 13.64 -5.53 -15.07
N PHE A 227 12.51 -5.31 -14.43
CA PHE A 227 12.14 -5.88 -13.12
C PHE A 227 10.93 -6.80 -13.25
#